data_eb1a0da30c59e14d992e95927b1deb83
#
_entry.id   eb1a0da30c59e14d992e95927b1deb83
#
_cell.length_a   1.000
_cell.length_b   1.000
_cell.length_c   1.000
_cell.angle_alpha   90.00
_cell.angle_beta   90.00
_cell.angle_gamma   90.00
#
_symmetry.space_group_name_H-M   'P 1'
#
loop_
_entity.id
_entity.type
_entity.pdbx_description
1 polymer ?
#
loop_
_entity_poly.entity_id
_entity_poly.type
_entity_poly.pdbx_seq_one_letter_code
_entity_poly.pdbx_strand_id
1 'polypeptide(L)'
;MANEAADQLRQCSVNRPTHVFVQAGVGSLAGAVVGFFANLFPNDPPKFVVMEAEAADCLYQGALANDGKPRIVTGDLKTIMAGLACGEPNTISWDILRNHVSAFISCPDWVSAKGMRMLSSPVKGDPRVVSGESGAVGMGVLDAIMCDDTYKELRDALELDRHSRVLMFSTEGNTDPEKYRRVVWDGEYPTDDTPQKPC
;
A
#
# COMPACT_ATOMS: atom_id res chain seq x y z
N MET A 1 2.91 12.50 10.72
CA MET A 1 2.50 11.13 10.32
C MET A 1 3.57 10.07 10.64
N ALA A 2 4.76 10.03 10.00
CA ALA A 2 5.75 8.95 10.28
C ALA A 2 6.21 8.90 11.74
N ASN A 3 6.53 10.04 12.36
CA ASN A 3 6.85 10.10 13.78
C ASN A 3 5.69 9.66 14.69
N GLU A 4 4.48 10.09 14.37
CA GLU A 4 3.27 9.66 15.07
C GLU A 4 3.05 8.14 14.96
N ALA A 5 3.26 7.56 13.77
CA ALA A 5 3.19 6.10 13.60
C ALA A 5 4.23 5.38 14.46
N ALA A 6 5.45 5.92 14.57
CA ALA A 6 6.47 5.37 15.47
C ALA A 6 6.05 5.44 16.95
N ASP A 7 5.36 6.51 17.35
CA ASP A 7 4.83 6.62 18.72
C ASP A 7 3.67 5.64 18.95
N GLN A 8 2.78 5.46 17.98
CA GLN A 8 1.70 4.46 18.04
C GLN A 8 2.24 3.03 18.12
N LEU A 9 3.28 2.69 17.35
CA LEU A 9 3.95 1.40 17.45
C LEU A 9 4.48 1.13 18.87
N ARG A 10 5.13 2.11 19.49
CA ARG A 10 5.62 1.99 20.88
C ARG A 10 4.47 1.77 21.88
N GLN A 11 3.34 2.48 21.69
CA GLN A 11 2.15 2.30 22.53
C GLN A 11 1.57 0.87 22.40
N CYS A 12 1.67 0.27 21.20
CA CYS A 12 1.29 -1.12 20.94
C CYS A 12 2.38 -2.13 21.33
N SER A 13 3.47 -1.71 22.01
CA SER A 13 4.61 -2.57 22.35
C SER A 13 5.29 -3.19 21.12
N VAL A 14 5.22 -2.54 19.98
CA VAL A 14 5.92 -2.92 18.76
C VAL A 14 7.15 -2.03 18.62
N ASN A 15 8.32 -2.56 18.91
CA ASN A 15 9.57 -1.79 18.85
C ASN A 15 9.96 -1.44 17.41
N ARG A 16 9.68 -2.34 16.45
CA ARG A 16 10.00 -2.17 15.03
C ARG A 16 8.99 -2.94 14.18
N PRO A 17 8.44 -2.34 13.10
CA PRO A 17 7.72 -3.11 12.10
C PRO A 17 8.72 -3.91 11.26
N THR A 18 8.33 -5.09 10.79
CA THR A 18 9.14 -5.87 9.83
C THR A 18 8.96 -5.34 8.42
N HIS A 19 7.77 -4.81 8.13
CA HIS A 19 7.39 -4.27 6.83
C HIS A 19 6.68 -2.95 7.00
N VAL A 20 6.87 -2.06 6.03
CA VAL A 20 6.12 -0.81 5.90
C VAL A 20 5.49 -0.77 4.51
N PHE A 21 4.17 -0.83 4.48
CA PHE A 21 3.38 -0.71 3.26
C PHE A 21 2.85 0.71 3.18
N VAL A 22 3.19 1.41 2.11
CA VAL A 22 2.81 2.82 1.94
C VAL A 22 2.34 3.08 0.52
N GLN A 23 1.17 3.68 0.40
CA GLN A 23 0.60 4.10 -0.88
C GLN A 23 1.29 5.35 -1.41
N ALA A 24 1.34 5.48 -2.74
CA ALA A 24 1.97 6.59 -3.41
C ALA A 24 1.17 7.08 -4.65
N GLY A 25 1.05 8.38 -4.78
CA GLY A 25 0.83 9.06 -6.05
C GLY A 25 2.19 9.52 -6.57
N VAL A 26 2.53 10.81 -6.45
CA VAL A 26 3.86 11.33 -6.83
C VAL A 26 5.03 10.78 -5.99
N GLY A 27 4.76 10.06 -4.90
CA GLY A 27 5.77 9.48 -4.02
C GLY A 27 6.19 10.34 -2.83
N SER A 28 5.67 11.57 -2.66
CA SER A 28 6.12 12.48 -1.58
C SER A 28 5.86 11.90 -0.19
N LEU A 29 4.67 11.35 0.07
CA LEU A 29 4.36 10.67 1.32
C LEU A 29 5.25 9.43 1.50
N ALA A 30 5.33 8.59 0.47
CA ALA A 30 6.11 7.35 0.53
C ALA A 30 7.60 7.65 0.78
N GLY A 31 8.19 8.60 0.08
CA GLY A 31 9.58 9.03 0.30
C GLY A 31 9.83 9.53 1.71
N ALA A 32 8.92 10.33 2.26
CA ALA A 32 9.03 10.81 3.64
C ALA A 32 8.94 9.66 4.67
N VAL A 33 8.01 8.72 4.48
CA VAL A 33 7.85 7.55 5.36
C VAL A 33 9.07 6.63 5.27
N VAL A 34 9.47 6.26 4.06
CA VAL A 34 10.63 5.38 3.81
C VAL A 34 11.90 6.00 4.38
N GLY A 35 12.19 7.27 4.07
CA GLY A 35 13.34 7.98 4.60
C GLY A 35 13.35 8.06 6.13
N PHE A 36 12.20 8.30 6.75
CA PHE A 36 12.07 8.33 8.20
C PHE A 36 12.39 6.97 8.83
N PHE A 37 11.76 5.88 8.38
CA PHE A 37 11.95 4.56 8.99
C PHE A 37 13.32 3.94 8.65
N ALA A 38 13.89 4.22 7.47
CA ALA A 38 15.25 3.82 7.15
C ALA A 38 16.28 4.50 8.08
N ASN A 39 16.09 5.79 8.39
CA ASN A 39 16.95 6.49 9.35
C ASN A 39 16.68 6.09 10.81
N LEU A 40 15.46 5.73 11.17
CA LEU A 40 15.12 5.28 12.52
C LEU A 40 15.73 3.90 12.82
N PHE A 41 15.85 3.04 11.82
CA PHE A 41 16.39 1.68 11.94
C PHE A 41 17.55 1.43 10.96
N PRO A 42 18.68 2.14 11.07
CA PRO A 42 19.72 2.13 10.05
C PRO A 42 20.42 0.77 9.88
N ASN A 43 20.48 -0.04 10.93
CA ASN A 43 21.14 -1.35 10.89
C ASN A 43 20.21 -2.51 10.54
N ASP A 44 18.90 -2.30 10.63
CA ASP A 44 17.88 -3.31 10.36
C ASP A 44 16.60 -2.60 9.93
N PRO A 45 16.58 -1.97 8.73
CA PRO A 45 15.41 -1.28 8.24
C PRO A 45 14.29 -2.27 7.91
N PRO A 46 13.01 -1.87 8.07
CA PRO A 46 11.90 -2.69 7.59
C PRO A 46 11.96 -2.85 6.07
N LYS A 47 11.37 -3.90 5.54
CA LYS A 47 11.12 -4.01 4.11
C LYS A 47 10.02 -3.03 3.72
N PHE A 48 10.30 -2.19 2.72
CA PHE A 48 9.36 -1.18 2.25
C PHE A 48 8.65 -1.67 1.00
N VAL A 49 7.33 -1.56 0.98
CA VAL A 49 6.49 -1.87 -0.17
C VAL A 49 5.71 -0.61 -0.54
N VAL A 50 5.89 -0.13 -1.76
CA VAL A 50 5.18 1.03 -2.31
C VAL A 50 4.10 0.56 -3.26
N MET A 51 2.88 1.08 -3.09
CA MET A 51 1.72 0.70 -3.87
C MET A 51 1.16 1.90 -4.59
N GLU A 52 0.83 1.74 -5.86
CA GLU A 52 0.26 2.76 -6.73
C GLU A 52 -1.00 2.25 -7.42
N ALA A 53 -1.84 3.18 -7.88
CA ALA A 53 -2.93 2.86 -8.78
C ALA A 53 -2.39 2.48 -10.15
N GLU A 54 -2.86 1.40 -10.76
CA GLU A 54 -2.43 0.92 -12.08
C GLU A 54 -2.56 1.99 -13.18
N ALA A 55 -3.59 2.83 -13.09
CA ALA A 55 -3.77 3.96 -14.02
C ALA A 55 -2.73 5.08 -13.86
N ALA A 56 -1.93 5.09 -12.77
CA ALA A 56 -1.04 6.20 -12.40
C ALA A 56 0.24 5.71 -11.70
N ASP A 57 0.82 4.60 -12.14
CA ASP A 57 1.91 3.85 -11.49
C ASP A 57 3.32 4.33 -11.88
N CYS A 58 3.56 5.62 -11.83
CA CYS A 58 4.79 6.24 -12.33
C CYS A 58 6.09 5.77 -11.62
N LEU A 59 6.03 5.46 -10.33
CA LEU A 59 7.17 4.93 -9.57
C LEU A 59 7.43 3.46 -9.95
N TYR A 60 6.37 2.66 -10.10
CA TYR A 60 6.47 1.29 -10.58
C TYR A 60 7.11 1.21 -11.97
N GLN A 61 6.68 2.06 -12.91
CA GLN A 61 7.27 2.14 -14.25
C GLN A 61 8.75 2.55 -14.20
N GLY A 62 9.11 3.45 -13.28
CA GLY A 62 10.50 3.81 -13.02
C GLY A 62 11.33 2.63 -12.50
N ALA A 63 10.78 1.86 -11.56
CA ALA A 63 11.43 0.68 -11.01
C ALA A 63 11.57 -0.44 -12.06
N LEU A 64 10.52 -0.68 -12.84
CA LEU A 64 10.50 -1.68 -13.90
C LEU A 64 11.55 -1.40 -14.99
N ALA A 65 11.77 -0.13 -15.34
CA ALA A 65 12.78 0.27 -16.31
C ALA A 65 14.23 0.03 -15.83
N ASN A 66 14.45 -0.05 -14.54
CA ASN A 66 15.72 -0.39 -13.89
C ASN A 66 16.94 0.40 -14.39
N ASP A 67 16.74 1.63 -14.84
CA ASP A 67 17.81 2.54 -15.29
C ASP A 67 18.05 3.73 -14.34
N GLY A 68 17.38 3.71 -13.18
CA GLY A 68 17.46 4.72 -12.13
C GLY A 68 16.72 6.03 -12.43
N LYS A 69 16.06 6.16 -13.58
CA LYS A 69 15.37 7.38 -13.99
C LYS A 69 13.88 7.31 -13.63
N PRO A 70 13.28 8.42 -13.18
CA PRO A 70 11.85 8.48 -12.99
C PRO A 70 11.10 8.36 -14.33
N ARG A 71 9.87 7.88 -14.29
CA ARG A 71 8.97 7.75 -15.45
C ARG A 71 7.72 8.57 -15.24
N ILE A 72 7.22 9.15 -16.32
CA ILE A 72 5.94 9.85 -16.33
C ILE A 72 4.91 8.92 -16.99
N VAL A 73 3.77 8.76 -16.33
CA VAL A 73 2.59 8.09 -16.86
C VAL A 73 1.60 9.15 -17.29
N THR A 74 1.08 9.03 -18.51
CA THR A 74 0.13 9.97 -19.10
C THR A 74 -1.16 9.24 -19.44
N GLY A 75 -2.27 9.97 -19.55
CA GLY A 75 -3.59 9.41 -19.84
C GLY A 75 -4.65 10.08 -18.99
N ASP A 76 -5.79 9.44 -18.80
CA ASP A 76 -6.85 9.97 -17.96
C ASP A 76 -6.61 9.75 -16.46
N LEU A 77 -5.63 8.91 -16.10
CA LEU A 77 -5.21 8.55 -14.74
C LEU A 77 -6.41 8.17 -13.84
N LYS A 78 -7.47 7.64 -14.44
CA LYS A 78 -8.73 7.38 -13.76
C LYS A 78 -8.63 6.16 -12.85
N THR A 79 -8.84 6.39 -11.56
CA THR A 79 -8.85 5.35 -10.51
C THR A 79 -9.80 5.74 -9.38
N ILE A 80 -10.27 4.79 -8.61
CA ILE A 80 -11.00 5.08 -7.37
C ILE A 80 -10.08 5.67 -6.30
N MET A 81 -8.80 5.37 -6.34
CA MET A 81 -7.78 5.90 -5.44
C MET A 81 -7.39 7.33 -5.83
N ALA A 82 -8.36 8.26 -5.73
CA ALA A 82 -8.23 9.64 -6.24
C ALA A 82 -6.98 10.37 -5.68
N GLY A 83 -6.60 10.11 -4.46
CA GLY A 83 -5.39 10.66 -3.84
C GLY A 83 -4.07 10.15 -4.46
N LEU A 84 -4.13 9.08 -5.26
CA LEU A 84 -2.98 8.48 -5.93
C LEU A 84 -2.95 8.75 -7.45
N ALA A 85 -3.97 9.42 -8.00
CA ALA A 85 -4.12 9.69 -9.43
C ALA A 85 -3.12 10.75 -9.95
N CYS A 86 -1.83 10.46 -9.88
CA CYS A 86 -0.74 11.38 -10.24
C CYS A 86 0.32 10.64 -11.05
N GLY A 87 0.48 11.02 -12.31
CA GLY A 87 1.41 10.36 -13.23
C GLY A 87 2.84 10.89 -13.26
N GLU A 88 3.17 11.98 -12.52
CA GLU A 88 4.51 12.57 -12.51
C GLU A 88 5.18 12.37 -11.13
N PRO A 89 6.30 11.65 -11.06
CA PRO A 89 6.96 11.35 -9.79
C PRO A 89 7.70 12.57 -9.23
N ASN A 90 7.68 12.71 -7.90
CA ASN A 90 8.55 13.64 -7.21
C ASN A 90 10.00 13.13 -7.27
N THR A 91 10.90 13.88 -7.89
CA THR A 91 12.27 13.44 -8.17
C THR A 91 13.10 13.23 -6.90
N ILE A 92 12.91 14.06 -5.86
CA ILE A 92 13.61 13.89 -4.58
C ILE A 92 13.15 12.59 -3.90
N SER A 93 11.85 12.35 -3.90
CA SER A 93 11.29 11.11 -3.32
C SER A 93 11.72 9.89 -4.13
N TRP A 94 11.79 9.99 -5.45
CA TRP A 94 12.28 8.90 -6.30
C TRP A 94 13.70 8.46 -5.90
N ASP A 95 14.60 9.40 -5.64
CA ASP A 95 15.96 9.07 -5.21
C ASP A 95 16.01 8.31 -3.88
N ILE A 96 15.10 8.59 -2.97
CA ILE A 96 14.94 7.84 -1.72
C ILE A 96 14.36 6.45 -2.02
N LEU A 97 13.23 6.42 -2.74
CA LEU A 97 12.44 5.20 -2.95
C LEU A 97 13.23 4.15 -3.74
N ARG A 98 13.87 4.52 -4.85
CA ARG A 98 14.63 3.58 -5.68
C ARG A 98 15.80 2.89 -4.95
N ASN A 99 16.29 3.48 -3.85
CA ASN A 99 17.42 2.94 -3.08
C ASN A 99 16.99 2.12 -1.85
N HIS A 100 15.75 2.26 -1.39
CA HIS A 100 15.28 1.65 -0.13
C HIS A 100 14.08 0.72 -0.28
N VAL A 101 13.29 0.87 -1.35
CA VAL A 101 12.06 0.09 -1.51
C VAL A 101 12.38 -1.33 -1.97
N SER A 102 11.76 -2.30 -1.31
CA SER A 102 11.92 -3.72 -1.61
C SER A 102 11.00 -4.19 -2.74
N ALA A 103 9.83 -3.56 -2.87
CA ALA A 103 8.89 -3.84 -3.96
C ALA A 103 8.03 -2.62 -4.29
N PHE A 104 7.84 -2.38 -5.60
CA PHE A 104 6.83 -1.47 -6.13
C PHE A 104 5.70 -2.31 -6.72
N ILE A 105 4.47 -1.97 -6.42
CA ILE A 105 3.28 -2.72 -6.83
C ILE A 105 2.29 -1.81 -7.52
N SER A 106 1.92 -2.14 -8.74
CA SER A 106 0.84 -1.51 -9.50
C SER A 106 -0.47 -2.24 -9.21
N CYS A 107 -1.48 -1.52 -8.72
CA CYS A 107 -2.70 -2.09 -8.15
C CYS A 107 -3.93 -1.70 -8.96
N PRO A 108 -4.71 -2.64 -9.48
CA PRO A 108 -6.04 -2.35 -10.00
C PRO A 108 -7.01 -1.93 -8.88
N ASP A 109 -8.05 -1.20 -9.23
CA ASP A 109 -9.00 -0.60 -8.30
C ASP A 109 -9.68 -1.61 -7.36
N TRP A 110 -9.93 -2.83 -7.82
CA TRP A 110 -10.56 -3.87 -7.00
C TRP A 110 -9.72 -4.26 -5.76
N VAL A 111 -8.39 -4.11 -5.81
CA VAL A 111 -7.50 -4.39 -4.66
C VAL A 111 -7.78 -3.42 -3.53
N SER A 112 -7.88 -2.12 -3.85
CA SER A 112 -8.27 -1.10 -2.87
C SER A 112 -9.69 -1.35 -2.33
N ALA A 113 -10.64 -1.64 -3.20
CA ALA A 113 -12.03 -1.94 -2.83
C ALA A 113 -12.12 -3.17 -1.90
N LYS A 114 -11.32 -4.22 -2.15
CA LYS A 114 -11.21 -5.38 -1.25
C LYS A 114 -10.67 -4.96 0.12
N GLY A 115 -9.60 -4.16 0.17
CA GLY A 115 -9.05 -3.63 1.40
C GLY A 115 -10.06 -2.82 2.21
N MET A 116 -10.86 -1.96 1.56
CA MET A 116 -11.95 -1.22 2.22
C MET A 116 -12.96 -2.16 2.87
N ARG A 117 -13.40 -3.21 2.17
CA ARG A 117 -14.33 -4.22 2.69
C ARG A 117 -13.75 -4.98 3.87
N MET A 118 -12.50 -5.42 3.78
CA MET A 118 -11.83 -6.14 4.87
C MET A 118 -11.71 -5.30 6.14
N LEU A 119 -11.27 -4.05 6.01
CA LEU A 119 -11.12 -3.12 7.13
C LEU A 119 -12.47 -2.74 7.76
N SER A 120 -13.54 -2.63 6.95
CA SER A 120 -14.89 -2.30 7.43
C SER A 120 -15.60 -3.46 8.10
N SER A 121 -15.24 -4.70 7.76
CA SER A 121 -15.88 -5.93 8.26
C SER A 121 -14.82 -6.92 8.75
N PRO A 122 -14.11 -6.59 9.84
CA PRO A 122 -13.01 -7.40 10.34
C PRO A 122 -13.50 -8.74 10.88
N VAL A 123 -12.59 -9.72 10.97
CA VAL A 123 -12.84 -10.98 11.66
C VAL A 123 -12.97 -10.76 13.16
N LYS A 124 -13.55 -11.74 13.86
CA LYS A 124 -13.79 -11.66 15.31
C LYS A 124 -12.49 -11.40 16.07
N GLY A 125 -12.44 -10.31 16.79
CA GLY A 125 -11.31 -9.92 17.63
C GLY A 125 -10.53 -8.71 17.10
N ASP A 126 -10.66 -8.41 15.82
CA ASP A 126 -9.99 -7.26 15.21
C ASP A 126 -10.86 -6.00 15.28
N PRO A 127 -10.25 -4.82 15.42
CA PRO A 127 -10.98 -3.57 15.40
C PRO A 127 -11.46 -3.23 13.98
N ARG A 128 -12.65 -2.65 13.88
CA ARG A 128 -13.13 -2.06 12.65
C ARG A 128 -12.32 -0.80 12.33
N VAL A 129 -11.83 -0.69 11.10
CA VAL A 129 -11.16 0.51 10.59
C VAL A 129 -11.95 1.05 9.39
N VAL A 130 -12.29 2.34 9.44
CA VAL A 130 -12.89 3.05 8.30
C VAL A 130 -11.77 3.72 7.54
N SER A 131 -11.41 3.18 6.40
CA SER A 131 -10.39 3.71 5.50
C SER A 131 -10.98 3.93 4.11
N GLY A 132 -10.69 5.07 3.52
CA GLY A 132 -11.03 5.35 2.13
C GLY A 132 -10.14 4.61 1.14
N GLU A 133 -10.36 4.86 -0.14
CA GLU A 133 -9.82 4.08 -1.24
C GLU A 133 -8.29 4.06 -1.27
N SER A 134 -7.66 5.24 -1.16
CA SER A 134 -6.19 5.31 -1.20
C SER A 134 -5.55 4.72 0.05
N GLY A 135 -6.20 4.88 1.23
CA GLY A 135 -5.69 4.37 2.49
C GLY A 135 -5.85 2.85 2.68
N ALA A 136 -6.80 2.24 1.97
CA ALA A 136 -7.14 0.83 2.14
C ALA A 136 -6.34 -0.11 1.23
N VAL A 137 -5.66 0.40 0.19
CA VAL A 137 -4.97 -0.43 -0.81
C VAL A 137 -3.94 -1.37 -0.19
N GLY A 138 -3.24 -0.93 0.87
CA GLY A 138 -2.25 -1.75 1.57
C GLY A 138 -2.82 -3.04 2.14
N MET A 139 -4.06 -3.00 2.66
CA MET A 139 -4.72 -4.20 3.18
C MET A 139 -5.10 -5.17 2.06
N GLY A 140 -5.59 -4.66 0.93
CA GLY A 140 -5.89 -5.49 -0.23
C GLY A 140 -4.65 -6.14 -0.84
N VAL A 141 -3.52 -5.41 -0.91
CA VAL A 141 -2.24 -5.95 -1.36
C VAL A 141 -1.71 -7.03 -0.42
N LEU A 142 -1.76 -6.79 0.88
CA LEU A 142 -1.32 -7.80 1.86
C LEU A 142 -2.13 -9.09 1.74
N ASP A 143 -3.44 -8.98 1.64
CA ASP A 143 -4.31 -10.13 1.45
C ASP A 143 -3.98 -10.88 0.14
N ALA A 144 -3.81 -10.18 -0.97
CA ALA A 144 -3.43 -10.81 -2.24
C ALA A 144 -2.10 -11.58 -2.12
N ILE A 145 -1.06 -10.96 -1.54
CA ILE A 145 0.25 -11.60 -1.39
C ILE A 145 0.18 -12.82 -0.46
N MET A 146 -0.61 -12.76 0.60
CA MET A 146 -0.67 -13.83 1.60
C MET A 146 -1.57 -14.99 1.19
N CYS A 147 -2.65 -14.72 0.44
CA CYS A 147 -3.71 -15.69 0.16
C CYS A 147 -3.71 -16.24 -1.28
N ASP A 148 -2.99 -15.62 -2.20
CA ASP A 148 -2.90 -16.10 -3.59
C ASP A 148 -1.49 -16.67 -3.87
N ASP A 149 -1.47 -17.97 -4.22
CA ASP A 149 -0.21 -18.66 -4.54
C ASP A 149 0.49 -18.08 -5.78
N THR A 150 -0.20 -17.34 -6.63
CA THR A 150 0.40 -16.62 -7.76
C THR A 150 1.48 -15.64 -7.29
N TYR A 151 1.33 -15.08 -6.09
CA TYR A 151 2.30 -14.14 -5.49
C TYR A 151 3.29 -14.80 -4.52
N LYS A 152 3.42 -16.14 -4.57
CA LYS A 152 4.32 -16.87 -3.67
C LYS A 152 5.77 -16.38 -3.77
N GLU A 153 6.28 -16.15 -4.97
CA GLU A 153 7.66 -15.66 -5.17
C GLU A 153 7.85 -14.27 -4.55
N LEU A 154 6.87 -13.38 -4.70
CA LEU A 154 6.90 -12.05 -4.07
C LEU A 154 6.82 -12.16 -2.55
N ARG A 155 5.94 -13.02 -2.02
CA ARG A 155 5.82 -13.29 -0.58
C ARG A 155 7.15 -13.79 0.01
N ASP A 156 7.79 -14.75 -0.67
CA ASP A 156 9.08 -15.30 -0.24
C ASP A 156 10.20 -14.25 -0.33
N ALA A 157 10.26 -13.44 -1.38
CA ALA A 157 11.24 -12.37 -1.54
C ALA A 157 11.08 -11.27 -0.48
N LEU A 158 9.85 -10.96 -0.11
CA LEU A 158 9.55 -10.02 0.98
C LEU A 158 9.73 -10.67 2.37
N GLU A 159 9.88 -12.00 2.47
CA GLU A 159 9.92 -12.74 3.73
C GLU A 159 8.67 -12.49 4.58
N LEU A 160 7.51 -12.35 3.91
CA LEU A 160 6.24 -12.21 4.60
C LEU A 160 5.78 -13.56 5.16
N ASP A 161 5.52 -13.58 6.46
CA ASP A 161 5.05 -14.75 7.19
C ASP A 161 4.08 -14.38 8.32
N ARG A 162 3.63 -15.38 9.11
CA ARG A 162 2.74 -15.19 10.26
C ARG A 162 3.34 -14.37 11.41
N HIS A 163 4.64 -14.11 11.42
CA HIS A 163 5.34 -13.31 12.42
C HIS A 163 5.61 -11.89 11.95
N SER A 164 5.28 -11.60 10.71
CA SER A 164 5.44 -10.27 10.12
C SER A 164 4.56 -9.24 10.84
N ARG A 165 5.14 -8.06 11.08
CA ARG A 165 4.47 -6.89 11.64
C ARG A 165 4.44 -5.82 10.58
N VAL A 166 3.29 -5.71 9.89
CA VAL A 166 3.13 -4.82 8.76
C VAL A 166 2.53 -3.49 9.24
N LEU A 167 3.27 -2.40 9.07
CA LEU A 167 2.76 -1.05 9.30
C LEU A 167 2.12 -0.53 8.02
N MET A 168 0.89 -0.06 8.11
CA MET A 168 0.14 0.59 7.03
C MET A 168 -0.33 1.97 7.47
N PHE A 169 -0.65 2.81 6.48
CA PHE A 169 -1.10 4.18 6.72
C PHE A 169 -2.52 4.36 6.18
N SER A 170 -3.50 4.47 7.07
CA SER A 170 -4.85 4.91 6.69
C SER A 170 -4.87 6.43 6.59
N THR A 171 -4.64 6.95 5.40
CA THR A 171 -4.45 8.39 5.15
C THR A 171 -5.75 9.14 4.98
N GLU A 172 -6.85 8.43 4.80
CA GLU A 172 -8.19 9.01 4.64
C GLU A 172 -9.25 8.11 5.27
N GLY A 173 -10.32 8.73 5.72
CA GLY A 173 -11.51 8.04 6.19
C GLY A 173 -12.59 7.96 5.11
N ASN A 174 -13.85 7.91 5.55
CA ASN A 174 -15.01 7.98 4.67
C ASN A 174 -15.28 9.44 4.26
N THR A 175 -14.48 9.95 3.33
CA THR A 175 -14.58 11.34 2.84
C THR A 175 -15.69 11.51 1.80
N ASP A 176 -16.06 10.45 1.09
CA ASP A 176 -17.23 10.35 0.21
C ASP A 176 -18.12 9.20 0.71
N PRO A 177 -19.10 9.48 1.59
CA PRO A 177 -19.95 8.44 2.18
C PRO A 177 -20.77 7.64 1.18
N GLU A 178 -21.16 8.26 0.08
CA GLU A 178 -21.94 7.58 -0.97
C GLU A 178 -21.07 6.57 -1.72
N LYS A 179 -19.89 7.00 -2.16
CA LYS A 179 -18.93 6.12 -2.82
C LYS A 179 -18.43 5.01 -1.91
N TYR A 180 -18.11 5.34 -0.64
CA TYR A 180 -17.73 4.36 0.37
C TYR A 180 -18.81 3.29 0.53
N ARG A 181 -20.09 3.69 0.59
CA ARG A 181 -21.20 2.75 0.67
C ARG A 181 -21.27 1.85 -0.56
N ARG A 182 -21.20 2.41 -1.77
CA ARG A 182 -21.22 1.62 -3.01
C ARG A 182 -20.13 0.55 -3.03
N VAL A 183 -18.92 0.91 -2.62
CA VAL A 183 -17.79 -0.05 -2.58
C VAL A 183 -18.01 -1.11 -1.50
N VAL A 184 -18.35 -0.70 -0.27
CA VAL A 184 -18.35 -1.60 0.88
C VAL A 184 -19.62 -2.44 0.96
N TRP A 185 -20.80 -1.84 0.68
CA TRP A 185 -22.09 -2.48 0.84
C TRP A 185 -22.69 -2.98 -0.47
N ASP A 186 -22.59 -2.20 -1.53
CA ASP A 186 -23.22 -2.53 -2.79
C ASP A 186 -22.29 -3.35 -3.71
N GLY A 187 -21.01 -3.54 -3.31
CA GLY A 187 -20.04 -4.44 -3.96
C GLY A 187 -19.42 -3.89 -5.23
N GLU A 188 -19.40 -2.56 -5.44
CA GLU A 188 -18.67 -1.97 -6.57
C GLU A 188 -17.19 -2.42 -6.54
N TYR A 189 -16.60 -2.59 -7.72
CA TYR A 189 -15.25 -3.11 -7.91
C TYR A 189 -15.07 -4.48 -7.24
N PRO A 190 -15.82 -5.49 -7.70
CA PRO A 190 -15.65 -6.85 -7.22
C PRO A 190 -14.24 -7.36 -7.54
N THR A 191 -13.76 -8.34 -6.78
CA THR A 191 -12.56 -9.09 -7.15
C THR A 191 -12.84 -9.82 -8.46
N ASP A 192 -11.85 -9.85 -9.38
CA ASP A 192 -11.96 -10.70 -10.56
C ASP A 192 -12.24 -12.15 -10.13
N ASP A 193 -13.17 -12.82 -10.83
CA ASP A 193 -13.75 -14.12 -10.49
C ASP A 193 -12.75 -15.29 -10.52
N THR A 194 -11.51 -15.08 -10.17
CA THR A 194 -10.56 -16.17 -9.96
C THR A 194 -10.84 -16.77 -8.56
N PRO A 195 -11.19 -18.07 -8.46
CA PRO A 195 -11.47 -18.67 -7.16
C PRO A 195 -10.24 -18.59 -6.27
N GLN A 196 -10.26 -17.66 -5.31
CA GLN A 196 -9.23 -17.61 -4.28
C GLN A 196 -9.50 -18.73 -3.29
N LYS A 197 -8.50 -19.55 -3.02
CA LYS A 197 -8.59 -20.50 -1.91
C LYS A 197 -8.68 -19.71 -0.60
N PRO A 198 -9.50 -20.13 0.36
CA PRO A 198 -9.52 -19.50 1.69
C PRO A 198 -8.13 -19.65 2.33
N CYS A 199 -7.64 -18.57 2.90
CA CYS A 199 -6.41 -18.55 3.72
C CYS A 199 -6.57 -19.35 5.01
#